data_43fbc12f1b42ec3d5fa80b6f333fc067
#
_entry.id   43fbc12f1b42ec3d5fa80b6f333fc067
#
_cell.length_a   1.000
_cell.length_b   1.000
_cell.length_c   1.000
_cell.angle_alpha   90.00
_cell.angle_beta   90.00
_cell.angle_gamma   90.00
#
_symmetry.space_group_name_H-M   'P 1'
#
loop_
_entity.id
_entity.type
_entity.pdbx_description
1 polymer ?
#
loop_
_entity_poly.entity_id
_entity_poly.type
_entity_poly.pdbx_seq_one_letter_code
_entity_poly.pdbx_strand_id
1 'polypeptide(L)'
;AMFIICLVFFGLFQISQLAAAREILHHAAARGARAKTVGFNRFMVSKAIRIASIPNAGKMTSPEFTNEDLDLRNMVNTMSSGELWDEVLTSAEPSSLQYDLERARLPEYMASENYARGSFVLDYEDWDAISWHTLRDDNLAIEVDVSQLYPLRIPMHRAFYAADTVDLHGISSLENHH
;
A
#
# COMPACT_ATOMS: atom_id res chain seq x y z
N ALA A 1 -2.92 -3.20 42.42
CA ALA A 1 -4.08 -3.75 41.71
C ALA A 1 -4.36 -2.95 40.39
N MET A 2 -4.49 -1.63 40.44
CA MET A 2 -4.85 -0.78 39.28
C MET A 2 -3.85 -0.90 38.12
N PHE A 3 -2.54 -0.90 38.38
CA PHE A 3 -1.48 -1.06 37.37
C PHE A 3 -1.61 -2.37 36.57
N ILE A 4 -1.87 -3.49 37.27
CA ILE A 4 -2.03 -4.80 36.62
C ILE A 4 -3.27 -4.81 35.71
N ILE A 5 -4.37 -4.20 36.16
CA ILE A 5 -5.60 -4.10 35.36
C ILE A 5 -5.34 -3.30 34.09
N CYS A 6 -4.67 -2.14 34.19
CA CYS A 6 -4.30 -1.35 33.03
C CYS A 6 -3.38 -2.13 32.07
N LEU A 7 -2.40 -2.86 32.57
CA LEU A 7 -1.49 -3.65 31.78
C LEU A 7 -2.23 -4.75 31.01
N VAL A 8 -3.12 -5.49 31.66
CA VAL A 8 -3.94 -6.52 31.02
C VAL A 8 -4.86 -5.89 29.96
N PHE A 9 -5.50 -4.76 30.27
CA PHE A 9 -6.39 -4.07 29.34
C PHE A 9 -5.63 -3.62 28.07
N PHE A 10 -4.49 -2.94 28.22
CA PHE A 10 -3.69 -2.51 27.08
C PHE A 10 -3.11 -3.68 26.28
N GLY A 11 -2.73 -4.77 26.95
CA GLY A 11 -2.27 -5.99 26.28
C GLY A 11 -3.35 -6.63 25.42
N LEU A 12 -4.56 -6.79 25.93
CA LEU A 12 -5.71 -7.32 25.18
C LEU A 12 -6.09 -6.41 24.01
N PHE A 13 -6.07 -5.10 24.25
CA PHE A 13 -6.38 -4.13 23.20
C PHE A 13 -5.34 -4.16 22.07
N GLN A 14 -4.04 -4.30 22.42
CA GLN A 14 -2.96 -4.46 21.44
C GLN A 14 -3.13 -5.72 20.59
N ILE A 15 -3.44 -6.86 21.21
CA ILE A 15 -3.68 -8.12 20.49
C ILE A 15 -4.86 -7.98 19.54
N SER A 16 -5.94 -7.34 19.98
CA SER A 16 -7.12 -7.09 19.14
C SER A 16 -6.79 -6.22 17.93
N GLN A 17 -5.97 -5.17 18.10
CA GLN A 17 -5.54 -4.33 16.99
C GLN A 17 -4.65 -5.10 16.00
N LEU A 18 -3.72 -5.90 16.47
CA LEU A 18 -2.88 -6.72 15.60
C LEU A 18 -3.69 -7.76 14.82
N ALA A 19 -4.68 -8.38 15.45
CA ALA A 19 -5.59 -9.30 14.77
C ALA A 19 -6.39 -8.59 13.68
N ALA A 20 -6.97 -7.42 13.97
CA ALA A 20 -7.70 -6.62 12.97
C ALA A 20 -6.79 -6.16 11.82
N ALA A 21 -5.58 -5.71 12.12
CA ALA A 21 -4.61 -5.31 11.11
C ALA A 21 -4.22 -6.47 10.19
N ARG A 22 -4.05 -7.67 10.76
CA ARG A 22 -3.77 -8.88 9.98
C ARG A 22 -4.91 -9.25 9.04
N GLU A 23 -6.16 -9.16 9.50
CA GLU A 23 -7.34 -9.41 8.65
C GLU A 23 -7.42 -8.44 7.46
N ILE A 24 -7.03 -7.18 7.65
CA ILE A 24 -6.94 -6.19 6.57
C ILE A 24 -5.87 -6.62 5.54
N LEU A 25 -4.72 -7.13 5.98
CA LEU A 25 -3.70 -7.64 5.05
C LEU A 25 -4.17 -8.89 4.30
N HIS A 26 -4.89 -9.81 4.95
CA HIS A 26 -5.52 -10.96 4.26
C HIS A 26 -6.52 -10.48 3.19
N HIS A 27 -7.34 -9.46 3.51
CA HIS A 27 -8.24 -8.87 2.54
C HIS A 27 -7.47 -8.22 1.38
N ALA A 28 -6.40 -7.49 1.66
CA ALA A 28 -5.56 -6.88 0.63
C ALA A 28 -4.90 -7.95 -0.27
N ALA A 29 -4.40 -9.04 0.31
CA ALA A 29 -3.85 -10.16 -0.43
C ALA A 29 -4.91 -10.82 -1.35
N ALA A 30 -6.14 -11.00 -0.86
CA ALA A 30 -7.24 -11.53 -1.67
C ALA A 30 -7.59 -10.60 -2.84
N ARG A 31 -7.57 -9.28 -2.62
CA ARG A 31 -7.79 -8.30 -3.70
C ARG A 31 -6.66 -8.33 -4.72
N GLY A 32 -5.42 -8.44 -4.27
CA GLY A 32 -4.25 -8.57 -5.13
C GLY A 32 -4.26 -9.86 -5.96
N ALA A 33 -4.53 -11.01 -5.33
CA ALA A 33 -4.65 -12.29 -6.01
C ALA A 33 -5.76 -12.25 -7.08
N ARG A 34 -6.92 -11.67 -6.75
CA ARG A 34 -8.03 -11.52 -7.70
C ARG A 34 -7.68 -10.61 -8.88
N ALA A 35 -7.01 -9.49 -8.63
CA ALA A 35 -6.56 -8.61 -9.70
C ALA A 35 -5.58 -9.33 -10.64
N LYS A 36 -4.73 -10.19 -10.08
CA LYS A 36 -3.76 -10.96 -10.84
C LYS A 36 -4.42 -12.09 -11.66
N THR A 37 -5.42 -12.80 -11.13
CA THR A 37 -6.18 -13.83 -11.88
C THR A 37 -6.96 -13.24 -13.06
N VAL A 38 -7.29 -11.95 -13.03
CA VAL A 38 -7.94 -11.23 -14.15
C VAL A 38 -6.92 -10.80 -15.21
N GLY A 39 -5.60 -10.95 -14.94
CA GLY A 39 -4.54 -10.58 -15.86
C GLY A 39 -4.09 -9.11 -15.78
N PHE A 40 -4.38 -8.43 -14.69
CA PHE A 40 -3.86 -7.08 -14.48
C PHE A 40 -2.34 -7.10 -14.30
N ASN A 41 -1.68 -6.08 -14.86
CA ASN A 41 -0.25 -5.90 -14.68
C ASN A 41 0.11 -5.63 -13.21
N ARG A 42 1.39 -5.76 -12.88
CA ARG A 42 1.90 -5.64 -11.50
C ARG A 42 1.56 -4.29 -10.86
N PHE A 43 1.58 -3.19 -11.62
CA PHE A 43 1.23 -1.86 -11.14
C PHE A 43 -0.24 -1.78 -10.67
N MET A 44 -1.17 -2.31 -11.47
CA MET A 44 -2.59 -2.33 -11.12
C MET A 44 -2.89 -3.26 -9.94
N VAL A 45 -2.17 -4.38 -9.84
CA VAL A 45 -2.24 -5.27 -8.66
C VAL A 45 -1.77 -4.54 -7.42
N SER A 46 -0.63 -3.83 -7.49
CA SER A 46 -0.12 -3.00 -6.38
C SER A 46 -1.13 -1.94 -5.95
N LYS A 47 -1.77 -1.25 -6.88
CA LYS A 47 -2.81 -0.25 -6.57
C LYS A 47 -4.01 -0.89 -5.86
N ALA A 48 -4.46 -2.06 -6.32
CA ALA A 48 -5.56 -2.79 -5.68
C ALA A 48 -5.23 -3.18 -4.23
N ILE A 49 -4.00 -3.64 -3.99
CA ILE A 49 -3.50 -3.98 -2.65
C ILE A 49 -3.42 -2.72 -1.77
N ARG A 50 -2.81 -1.65 -2.26
CA ARG A 50 -2.69 -0.38 -1.51
C ARG A 50 -4.04 0.17 -1.09
N ILE A 51 -5.03 0.20 -2.00
CA ILE A 51 -6.40 0.65 -1.69
C ILE A 51 -7.04 -0.23 -0.62
N ALA A 52 -6.89 -1.54 -0.71
CA ALA A 52 -7.45 -2.47 0.27
C ALA A 52 -6.76 -2.37 1.64
N SER A 53 -5.51 -1.89 1.69
CA SER A 53 -4.72 -1.71 2.90
C SER A 53 -4.89 -0.33 3.58
N ILE A 54 -5.73 0.56 3.05
CA ILE A 54 -5.94 1.90 3.61
C ILE A 54 -6.20 1.91 5.13
N PRO A 55 -7.01 1.00 5.72
CA PRO A 55 -7.23 1.01 7.16
C PRO A 55 -5.96 0.80 8.00
N ASN A 56 -4.92 0.21 7.42
CA ASN A 56 -3.61 -0.01 8.04
C ASN A 56 -2.57 1.05 7.66
N ALA A 57 -2.88 1.94 6.72
CA ALA A 57 -1.93 2.87 6.12
C ALA A 57 -1.66 4.14 6.94
N GLY A 58 -2.18 4.22 8.15
CA GLY A 58 -1.99 5.37 9.03
C GLY A 58 -2.92 6.53 8.71
N LYS A 59 -2.45 7.75 8.93
CA LYS A 59 -3.22 8.96 8.66
C LYS A 59 -3.12 9.33 7.18
N MET A 60 -4.22 9.84 6.65
CA MET A 60 -4.19 10.47 5.34
C MET A 60 -3.31 11.72 5.39
N THR A 61 -2.38 11.81 4.47
CA THR A 61 -1.48 12.95 4.30
C THR A 61 -1.92 13.80 3.11
N SER A 62 -1.51 15.06 3.11
CA SER A 62 -1.65 15.88 1.89
C SER A 62 -0.52 15.49 0.95
N PRO A 63 -0.82 15.08 -0.29
CA PRO A 63 0.23 14.71 -1.23
C PRO A 63 1.13 15.92 -1.51
N GLU A 64 2.43 15.68 -1.47
CA GLU A 64 3.40 16.68 -1.92
C GLU A 64 3.46 16.65 -3.44
N PHE A 65 3.11 17.78 -4.08
CA PHE A 65 3.10 17.91 -5.54
C PHE A 65 4.41 18.45 -6.11
N THR A 66 5.39 18.71 -5.29
CA THR A 66 6.70 19.15 -5.73
C THR A 66 7.52 17.95 -6.18
N ASN A 67 7.67 17.81 -7.47
CA ASN A 67 8.62 16.88 -8.04
C ASN A 67 9.97 17.57 -8.19
N GLU A 68 10.90 17.28 -7.31
CA GLU A 68 12.29 17.79 -7.36
C GLU A 68 13.17 17.01 -8.33
N ASP A 69 12.72 15.83 -8.78
CA ASP A 69 13.43 15.01 -9.74
C ASP A 69 13.33 15.62 -11.14
N LEU A 70 14.49 16.10 -11.64
CA LEU A 70 14.59 16.74 -12.95
C LEU A 70 14.31 15.77 -14.10
N ASP A 71 14.64 14.49 -13.93
CA ASP A 71 14.45 13.48 -14.98
C ASP A 71 12.96 13.15 -15.12
N LEU A 72 12.25 12.95 -14.01
CA LEU A 72 10.80 12.77 -14.01
C LEU A 72 10.06 14.00 -14.58
N ARG A 73 10.51 15.20 -14.20
CA ARG A 73 9.94 16.44 -14.75
C ARG A 73 10.15 16.54 -16.25
N ASN A 74 11.32 16.16 -16.75
CA ASN A 74 11.60 16.13 -18.17
C ASN A 74 10.75 15.09 -18.90
N MET A 75 10.59 13.89 -18.36
CA MET A 75 9.72 12.85 -18.91
C MET A 75 8.28 13.34 -19.04
N VAL A 76 7.72 13.94 -17.99
CA VAL A 76 6.35 14.48 -17.97
C VAL A 76 6.18 15.60 -19.01
N ASN A 77 7.20 16.44 -19.20
CA ASN A 77 7.13 17.58 -20.13
C ASN A 77 7.40 17.22 -21.58
N THR A 78 8.12 16.11 -21.86
CA THR A 78 8.57 15.74 -23.20
C THR A 78 7.80 14.56 -23.80
N MET A 79 7.29 13.66 -22.98
CA MET A 79 6.57 12.47 -23.41
C MET A 79 5.06 12.72 -23.49
N SER A 80 4.44 12.13 -24.50
CA SER A 80 2.98 12.07 -24.57
C SER A 80 2.40 11.16 -23.47
N SER A 81 1.11 11.27 -23.20
CA SER A 81 0.44 10.42 -22.22
C SER A 81 0.53 8.92 -22.55
N GLY A 82 0.56 8.58 -23.84
CA GLY A 82 0.73 7.20 -24.31
C GLY A 82 2.13 6.67 -24.03
N GLU A 83 3.17 7.45 -24.36
CA GLU A 83 4.57 7.07 -24.11
C GLU A 83 4.87 6.91 -22.62
N LEU A 84 4.34 7.80 -21.77
CA LEU A 84 4.44 7.66 -20.32
C LEU A 84 3.73 6.40 -19.81
N TRP A 85 2.59 6.06 -20.38
CA TRP A 85 1.87 4.85 -20.03
C TRP A 85 2.64 3.60 -20.46
N ASP A 86 3.23 3.60 -21.64
CA ASP A 86 4.07 2.51 -22.11
C ASP A 86 5.30 2.33 -21.21
N GLU A 87 5.93 3.41 -20.77
CA GLU A 87 7.04 3.37 -19.80
C GLU A 87 6.61 2.74 -18.47
N VAL A 88 5.43 3.11 -17.96
CA VAL A 88 4.85 2.50 -16.75
C VAL A 88 4.59 1.00 -16.94
N LEU A 89 4.13 0.57 -18.12
CA LEU A 89 3.84 -0.83 -18.40
C LEU A 89 5.10 -1.68 -18.61
N THR A 90 6.14 -1.11 -19.19
CA THR A 90 7.40 -1.81 -19.48
C THR A 90 8.31 -1.93 -18.27
N SER A 91 8.13 -1.10 -17.25
CA SER A 91 8.88 -1.23 -16.01
C SER A 91 8.55 -2.55 -15.32
N ALA A 92 9.54 -3.43 -15.22
CA ALA A 92 9.38 -4.83 -14.81
C ALA A 92 8.96 -5.00 -13.33
N GLU A 93 9.11 -3.95 -12.51
CA GLU A 93 8.69 -3.95 -11.11
C GLU A 93 7.86 -2.72 -10.81
N PRO A 94 6.90 -2.76 -9.86
CA PRO A 94 6.31 -1.56 -9.31
C PRO A 94 7.42 -0.83 -8.58
N SER A 95 8.22 -0.12 -9.36
CA SER A 95 9.25 0.75 -8.84
C SER A 95 8.59 2.00 -8.27
N SER A 96 9.27 2.70 -7.39
CA SER A 96 8.90 4.05 -6.99
C SER A 96 8.60 4.92 -8.22
N LEU A 97 9.31 4.71 -9.33
CA LEU A 97 9.13 5.41 -10.60
C LEU A 97 7.67 5.41 -11.10
N GLN A 98 6.93 4.32 -11.01
CA GLN A 98 5.53 4.27 -11.46
C GLN A 98 4.63 5.19 -10.64
N TYR A 99 4.81 5.19 -9.33
CA TYR A 99 4.06 6.07 -8.43
C TYR A 99 4.55 7.52 -8.53
N ASP A 100 5.83 7.73 -8.73
CA ASP A 100 6.42 9.06 -8.90
C ASP A 100 5.97 9.72 -10.20
N LEU A 101 5.85 8.96 -11.31
CA LEU A 101 5.25 9.43 -12.56
C LEU A 101 3.78 9.76 -12.40
N GLU A 102 3.02 8.95 -11.67
CA GLU A 102 1.63 9.24 -11.36
C GLU A 102 1.50 10.52 -10.53
N ARG A 103 2.33 10.66 -9.48
CA ARG A 103 2.39 11.88 -8.66
C ARG A 103 2.81 13.11 -9.47
N ALA A 104 3.78 12.98 -10.35
CA ALA A 104 4.24 14.09 -11.20
C ALA A 104 3.14 14.61 -12.14
N ARG A 105 2.17 13.78 -12.50
CA ARG A 105 1.00 14.15 -13.31
C ARG A 105 -0.11 14.82 -12.52
N LEU A 106 -0.15 14.69 -11.20
CA LEU A 106 -1.21 15.26 -10.38
C LEU A 106 -1.35 16.79 -10.52
N PRO A 107 -0.26 17.59 -10.60
CA PRO A 107 -0.37 19.02 -10.81
C PRO A 107 -1.11 19.39 -12.09
N GLU A 108 -0.98 18.62 -13.18
CA GLU A 108 -1.70 18.85 -14.43
C GLU A 108 -3.21 18.60 -14.26
N TYR A 109 -3.58 17.54 -13.56
CA TYR A 109 -4.99 17.28 -13.24
C TYR A 109 -5.59 18.33 -12.31
N MET A 110 -4.75 18.95 -11.48
CA MET A 110 -5.17 19.98 -10.51
C MET A 110 -5.15 21.38 -11.09
N ALA A 111 -4.19 21.70 -11.95
CA ALA A 111 -4.05 23.03 -12.55
C ALA A 111 -5.22 23.36 -13.48
N SER A 112 -5.89 22.34 -14.02
CA SER A 112 -6.94 22.56 -15.01
C SER A 112 -8.25 23.09 -14.44
N GLU A 113 -8.59 22.91 -13.16
CA GLU A 113 -9.89 23.40 -12.70
C GLU A 113 -10.15 23.59 -11.20
N ASN A 114 -9.41 22.99 -10.24
CA ASN A 114 -9.76 23.21 -8.82
C ASN A 114 -8.77 22.60 -7.84
N TYR A 115 -8.20 23.41 -6.97
CA TYR A 115 -7.52 23.00 -5.75
C TYR A 115 -8.36 22.02 -4.88
N ALA A 116 -9.68 22.05 -5.02
CA ALA A 116 -10.58 21.13 -4.34
C ALA A 116 -10.43 19.68 -4.80
N ARG A 117 -9.98 19.40 -6.02
CA ARG A 117 -9.75 18.03 -6.50
C ARG A 117 -8.50 17.37 -5.93
N GLY A 118 -7.49 18.15 -5.58
CA GLY A 118 -6.29 17.63 -4.93
C GLY A 118 -6.55 17.02 -3.55
N SER A 119 -7.60 17.46 -2.87
CA SER A 119 -8.01 16.86 -1.60
C SER A 119 -8.55 15.43 -1.72
N PHE A 120 -8.82 14.96 -2.94
CA PHE A 120 -9.25 13.59 -3.22
C PHE A 120 -8.11 12.66 -3.67
N VAL A 121 -6.89 13.18 -3.81
CA VAL A 121 -5.73 12.35 -4.07
C VAL A 121 -5.34 11.67 -2.76
N LEU A 122 -5.42 10.34 -2.76
CA LEU A 122 -5.13 9.56 -1.58
C LEU A 122 -3.62 9.41 -1.41
N ASP A 123 -3.13 9.81 -0.26
CA ASP A 123 -1.79 9.51 0.23
C ASP A 123 -1.86 9.22 1.72
N TYR A 124 -1.05 8.27 2.20
CA TYR A 124 -1.10 7.79 3.57
C TYR A 124 0.29 7.60 4.15
N GLU A 125 0.43 7.94 5.42
CA GLU A 125 1.68 7.97 6.19
C GLU A 125 2.47 6.65 6.13
N ASP A 126 1.79 5.52 6.23
CA ASP A 126 2.41 4.19 6.33
C ASP A 126 2.24 3.34 5.05
N TRP A 127 1.87 3.94 3.91
CA TRP A 127 1.66 3.18 2.67
C TRP A 127 2.94 2.49 2.16
N ASP A 128 4.09 3.13 2.34
CA ASP A 128 5.38 2.57 1.93
C ASP A 128 5.88 1.46 2.86
N ALA A 129 5.28 1.33 4.05
CA ALA A 129 5.53 0.20 4.96
C ALA A 129 4.81 -1.10 4.53
N ILE A 130 3.92 -1.02 3.51
CA ILE A 130 3.17 -2.16 2.99
C ILE A 130 3.83 -2.65 1.72
N SER A 131 4.29 -3.89 1.73
CA SER A 131 4.91 -4.57 0.60
C SER A 131 4.13 -5.82 0.22
N TRP A 132 4.35 -6.33 -0.99
CA TRP A 132 3.71 -7.55 -1.43
C TRP A 132 4.59 -8.33 -2.42
N HIS A 133 4.39 -9.64 -2.44
CA HIS A 133 5.03 -10.53 -3.41
C HIS A 133 4.12 -11.70 -3.76
N THR A 134 4.39 -12.31 -4.90
CA THR A 134 3.69 -13.51 -5.33
C THR A 134 4.46 -14.71 -4.82
N LEU A 135 3.83 -15.55 -4.01
CA LEU A 135 4.41 -16.80 -3.51
C LEU A 135 4.27 -17.90 -4.55
N ARG A 136 3.14 -17.90 -5.28
CA ARG A 136 2.83 -18.88 -6.29
C ARG A 136 2.11 -18.22 -7.46
N ASP A 137 2.51 -18.60 -8.68
CA ASP A 137 1.93 -18.12 -9.93
C ASP A 137 2.04 -19.22 -10.97
N ASP A 138 1.10 -20.14 -10.92
CA ASP A 138 1.03 -21.27 -11.85
C ASP A 138 -0.39 -21.44 -12.41
N ASN A 139 -0.57 -22.41 -13.29
CA ASN A 139 -1.86 -22.67 -13.94
C ASN A 139 -2.95 -23.17 -12.96
N LEU A 140 -2.59 -23.50 -11.73
CA LEU A 140 -3.53 -24.03 -10.74
C LEU A 140 -3.94 -22.97 -9.74
N ALA A 141 -2.99 -22.13 -9.27
CA ALA A 141 -3.28 -21.15 -8.24
C ALA A 141 -2.35 -19.94 -8.33
N ILE A 142 -2.89 -18.80 -7.94
CA ILE A 142 -2.16 -17.56 -7.67
C ILE A 142 -2.21 -17.32 -6.17
N GLU A 143 -1.04 -17.21 -5.54
CA GLU A 143 -0.89 -16.93 -4.12
C GLU A 143 -0.12 -15.64 -3.93
N VAL A 144 -0.71 -14.71 -3.19
CA VAL A 144 -0.15 -13.40 -2.89
C VAL A 144 0.00 -13.26 -1.39
N ASP A 145 1.19 -12.82 -0.97
CA ASP A 145 1.48 -12.37 0.40
C ASP A 145 1.60 -10.85 0.43
N VAL A 146 0.92 -10.24 1.38
CA VAL A 146 1.03 -8.82 1.69
C VAL A 146 1.57 -8.70 3.10
N SER A 147 2.68 -7.99 3.25
CA SER A 147 3.35 -7.79 4.53
C SER A 147 3.42 -6.32 4.93
N GLN A 148 3.45 -6.06 6.23
CA GLN A 148 3.57 -4.73 6.79
C GLN A 148 4.34 -4.75 8.10
N LEU A 149 5.29 -3.83 8.24
CA LEU A 149 5.88 -3.48 9.53
C LEU A 149 4.90 -2.58 10.30
N TYR A 150 3.98 -3.23 11.03
CA TYR A 150 2.89 -2.55 11.72
C TYR A 150 3.37 -1.84 12.99
N PRO A 151 3.16 -0.51 13.14
CA PRO A 151 3.63 0.25 14.29
C PRO A 151 2.78 -0.05 15.54
N LEU A 152 3.45 -0.28 16.66
CA LEU A 152 2.82 -0.47 17.96
C LEU A 152 2.63 0.90 18.63
N ARG A 153 1.43 1.47 18.50
CA ARG A 153 1.12 2.84 18.95
C ARG A 153 0.49 2.91 20.35
N ILE A 154 0.20 1.76 20.98
CA ILE A 154 -0.45 1.72 22.29
C ILE A 154 0.58 1.96 23.39
N PRO A 155 0.26 2.80 24.40
CA PRO A 155 1.11 2.96 25.58
C PRO A 155 1.43 1.60 26.23
N MET A 156 2.64 1.46 26.77
CA MET A 156 3.10 0.24 27.44
C MET A 156 3.32 -0.99 26.53
N HIS A 157 3.30 -0.85 25.19
CA HIS A 157 3.59 -1.96 24.28
C HIS A 157 4.95 -2.63 24.57
N ARG A 158 5.95 -1.88 25.05
CA ARG A 158 7.27 -2.39 25.45
C ARG A 158 7.24 -3.36 26.62
N ALA A 159 6.15 -3.45 27.36
CA ALA A 159 5.97 -4.51 28.38
C ALA A 159 5.74 -5.89 27.76
N PHE A 160 5.30 -5.94 26.49
CA PHE A 160 4.95 -7.17 25.78
C PHE A 160 5.82 -7.41 24.54
N TYR A 161 6.35 -6.35 23.93
CA TYR A 161 7.12 -6.41 22.69
C TYR A 161 8.45 -5.69 22.84
N ALA A 162 9.52 -6.32 22.34
CA ALA A 162 10.87 -5.75 22.38
C ALA A 162 11.06 -4.63 21.33
N ALA A 163 10.26 -4.63 20.25
CA ALA A 163 10.33 -3.66 19.16
C ALA A 163 9.11 -2.75 19.14
N ASP A 164 9.22 -1.62 18.45
CA ASP A 164 8.13 -0.67 18.25
C ASP A 164 7.25 -1.02 17.02
N THR A 165 7.64 -2.08 16.28
CA THR A 165 6.91 -2.60 15.13
C THR A 165 6.78 -4.12 15.20
N VAL A 166 5.74 -4.67 14.59
CA VAL A 166 5.52 -6.11 14.40
C VAL A 166 5.35 -6.37 12.92
N ASP A 167 6.05 -7.37 12.40
CA ASP A 167 5.87 -7.84 11.03
C ASP A 167 4.58 -8.66 10.94
N LEU A 168 3.62 -8.17 10.16
CA LEU A 168 2.33 -8.79 9.92
C LEU A 168 2.25 -9.26 8.46
N HIS A 169 1.68 -10.43 8.26
CA HIS A 169 1.46 -11.03 6.96
C HIS A 169 0.00 -11.39 6.76
N GLY A 170 -0.47 -11.16 5.53
CA GLY A 170 -1.77 -11.62 5.04
C GLY A 170 -1.57 -12.38 3.73
N ILE A 171 -1.91 -13.65 3.70
CA ILE A 171 -1.75 -14.52 2.54
C ILE A 171 -3.11 -14.89 1.99
N SER A 172 -3.24 -14.89 0.66
CA SER A 172 -4.43 -15.37 -0.03
C SER A 172 -4.06 -16.16 -1.28
N SER A 173 -4.71 -17.29 -1.45
CA SER A 173 -4.58 -18.15 -2.62
C SER A 173 -5.92 -18.24 -3.35
N LEU A 174 -5.91 -18.07 -4.68
CA LEU A 174 -7.05 -18.22 -5.56
C LEU A 174 -6.71 -19.18 -6.70
N GLU A 175 -7.71 -19.96 -7.13
CA GLU A 175 -7.57 -20.79 -8.31
C GLU A 175 -7.36 -19.90 -9.55
N ASN A 176 -6.43 -20.33 -10.39
CA ASN A 176 -6.15 -19.69 -11.67
C ASN A 176 -7.00 -20.35 -12.76
N HIS A 177 -7.82 -19.55 -13.43
CA HIS A 177 -8.74 -20.03 -14.46
C HIS A 177 -8.28 -19.70 -15.90
N HIS A 178 -6.98 -19.45 -16.08
CA HIS A 178 -6.39 -19.19 -17.40
C HIS A 178 -5.96 -20.47 -18.10
#